data_6f616306a2511a65daee77df73573d70
#
_entry.id   6f616306a2511a65daee77df73573d70
#
_cell.length_a   1.000
_cell.length_b   1.000
_cell.length_c   1.000
_cell.angle_alpha   90.00
_cell.angle_beta   90.00
_cell.angle_gamma   90.00
#
_symmetry.space_group_name_H-M   'P 1'
#
loop_
_entity.id
_entity.type
_entity.pdbx_description
1 polymer ?
#
loop_
_entity_poly.entity_id
_entity_poly.type
_entity_poly.pdbx_seq_one_letter_code
_entity_poly.pdbx_strand_id
1 'polypeptide(L)'
;MNNWRQKYHIEPNSGWLNDPNGLCFFKGYYHVFYQYAYEPTGGNKYWAHLKSKDLINWEEAPIFLSPEYDYNKSGAYSGSAIIKDDIMHIFYTGNVKKDGDFDYIYEGRENNTVHVTSKDGINADSGKVVMYNKDYPEGLSCHVRDPKVFEYEGKYYMVI
;
A
#
# COMPACT_ATOMS: atom_id res chain seq x y z
N MET A 1 -3.14 17.18 30.00
CA MET A 1 -3.84 16.34 29.01
C MET A 1 -3.23 14.95 29.09
N ASN A 2 -4.03 13.92 29.33
CA ASN A 2 -3.53 12.54 29.29
C ASN A 2 -3.10 12.25 27.87
N ASN A 3 -1.80 12.07 27.69
CA ASN A 3 -1.24 11.71 26.39
C ASN A 3 -1.40 10.19 26.25
N TRP A 4 -2.39 9.75 25.47
CA TRP A 4 -2.66 8.34 25.19
C TRP A 4 -1.68 7.73 24.17
N ARG A 5 -0.65 8.50 23.76
CA ARG A 5 0.37 8.01 22.85
C ARG A 5 1.19 6.88 23.45
N GLN A 6 1.37 5.85 22.65
CA GLN A 6 2.12 4.66 23.04
C GLN A 6 3.62 4.88 22.84
N LYS A 7 4.44 4.24 23.65
CA LYS A 7 5.92 4.39 23.59
C LYS A 7 6.58 3.51 22.53
N TYR A 8 5.95 2.38 22.20
CA TYR A 8 6.60 1.30 21.44
C TYR A 8 5.82 0.90 20.18
N HIS A 9 4.72 1.57 19.90
CA HIS A 9 3.91 1.30 18.72
C HIS A 9 4.02 2.46 17.73
N ILE A 10 4.04 2.09 16.46
CA ILE A 10 3.92 3.06 15.36
C ILE A 10 2.50 3.63 15.39
N GLU A 11 2.41 4.94 15.50
CA GLU A 11 1.15 5.67 15.38
C GLU A 11 1.38 7.01 14.68
N PRO A 12 0.47 7.48 13.82
CA PRO A 12 0.60 8.76 13.16
C PRO A 12 0.36 9.90 14.15
N ASN A 13 0.86 11.09 13.83
CA ASN A 13 0.62 12.29 14.63
C ASN A 13 -0.85 12.71 14.61
N SER A 14 -1.58 12.40 13.53
CA SER A 14 -3.01 12.66 13.34
C SER A 14 -3.56 11.74 12.25
N GLY A 15 -4.87 11.71 12.09
CA GLY A 15 -5.54 10.95 11.05
C GLY A 15 -5.83 9.50 11.42
N TRP A 16 -5.86 8.64 10.42
CA TRP A 16 -6.22 7.22 10.52
C TRP A 16 -5.03 6.36 10.12
N LEU A 17 -4.76 5.30 10.87
CA LEU A 17 -3.80 4.26 10.54
C LEU A 17 -4.48 2.89 10.58
N ASN A 18 -4.26 2.10 9.54
CA ASN A 18 -4.52 0.65 9.52
C ASN A 18 -3.40 -0.04 8.73
N ASP A 19 -3.50 -1.31 8.50
CA ASP A 19 -2.65 -2.19 7.66
C ASP A 19 -1.19 -1.72 7.48
N PRO A 20 -0.27 -2.06 8.37
CA PRO A 20 1.16 -2.01 8.05
C PRO A 20 1.43 -2.92 6.85
N ASN A 21 2.10 -2.43 5.83
CA ASN A 21 2.35 -3.17 4.59
C ASN A 21 3.67 -2.75 3.93
N GLY A 22 4.05 -3.38 2.83
CA GLY A 22 5.27 -3.05 2.11
C GLY A 22 6.56 -3.18 2.91
N LEU A 23 6.58 -3.97 4.00
CA LEU A 23 7.73 -4.10 4.89
C LEU A 23 8.93 -4.66 4.13
N CYS A 24 10.06 -3.95 4.20
CA CYS A 24 11.30 -4.38 3.57
C CYS A 24 12.54 -3.74 4.21
N PHE A 25 13.72 -4.30 3.91
CA PHE A 25 14.99 -3.66 4.20
C PHE A 25 15.61 -3.19 2.88
N PHE A 26 15.90 -1.89 2.78
CA PHE A 26 16.43 -1.29 1.57
C PHE A 26 17.33 -0.09 1.89
N LYS A 27 18.45 0.05 1.17
CA LYS A 27 19.41 1.16 1.34
C LYS A 27 19.83 1.42 2.80
N GLY A 28 19.95 0.35 3.60
CA GLY A 28 20.39 0.43 5.00
C GLY A 28 19.29 0.83 6.00
N TYR A 29 18.03 0.82 5.58
CA TYR A 29 16.88 1.10 6.43
C TYR A 29 15.85 -0.01 6.37
N TYR A 30 15.19 -0.27 7.48
CA TYR A 30 13.91 -0.96 7.55
C TYR A 30 12.82 0.04 7.16
N HIS A 31 11.99 -0.32 6.21
CA HIS A 31 10.87 0.47 5.75
C HIS A 31 9.56 -0.16 6.20
N VAL A 32 8.67 0.66 6.74
CA VAL A 32 7.28 0.31 7.04
C VAL A 32 6.40 1.32 6.36
N PHE A 33 5.57 0.85 5.47
CA PHE A 33 4.48 1.62 4.93
C PHE A 33 3.20 1.23 5.66
N TYR A 34 2.21 2.12 5.67
CA TYR A 34 0.91 1.82 6.27
C TYR A 34 -0.19 2.59 5.58
N GLN A 35 -1.38 2.01 5.62
CA GLN A 35 -2.58 2.68 5.16
C GLN A 35 -2.84 3.89 6.03
N TYR A 36 -2.94 5.06 5.40
CA TYR A 36 -3.14 6.33 6.05
C TYR A 36 -4.31 7.08 5.43
N ALA A 37 -5.07 7.80 6.23
CA ALA A 37 -5.99 8.84 5.78
C ALA A 37 -5.84 10.06 6.67
N TYR A 38 -5.98 11.24 6.08
CA TYR A 38 -5.85 12.51 6.82
C TYR A 38 -6.96 12.70 7.86
N GLU A 39 -8.15 12.18 7.57
CA GLU A 39 -9.29 12.25 8.46
C GLU A 39 -9.31 11.07 9.44
N PRO A 40 -9.54 11.31 10.76
CA PRO A 40 -9.54 10.26 11.77
C PRO A 40 -10.71 9.26 11.62
N THR A 41 -11.73 9.60 10.86
CA THR A 41 -12.86 8.72 10.52
C THR A 41 -12.63 7.89 9.26
N GLY A 42 -11.48 8.02 8.61
CA GLY A 42 -11.12 7.36 7.36
C GLY A 42 -11.14 8.32 6.16
N GLY A 43 -11.41 7.78 4.98
CA GLY A 43 -11.34 8.51 3.70
C GLY A 43 -10.44 7.78 2.70
N ASN A 44 -10.04 8.47 1.64
CA ASN A 44 -9.11 7.93 0.66
C ASN A 44 -7.81 7.49 1.33
N LYS A 45 -7.29 6.34 0.92
CA LYS A 45 -6.09 5.76 1.51
C LYS A 45 -4.85 6.14 0.73
N TYR A 46 -3.84 6.52 1.51
CA TYR A 46 -2.47 6.80 1.11
C TYR A 46 -1.55 5.73 1.70
N TRP A 47 -0.35 5.60 1.20
CA TRP A 47 0.72 4.94 1.92
C TRP A 47 1.57 5.99 2.62
N ALA A 48 1.42 6.12 3.93
CA ALA A 48 2.39 6.83 4.76
C ALA A 48 3.60 5.94 5.00
N HIS A 49 4.73 6.54 5.36
CA HIS A 49 6.01 5.86 5.35
C HIS A 49 6.84 6.22 6.58
N LEU A 50 7.35 5.19 7.21
CA LEU A 50 8.36 5.27 8.27
C LEU A 50 9.58 4.43 7.88
N LYS A 51 10.75 4.89 8.30
CA LYS A 51 12.00 4.14 8.13
C LYS A 51 12.80 4.13 9.43
N SER A 52 13.59 3.08 9.63
CA SER A 52 14.41 2.89 10.83
C SER A 52 15.71 2.16 10.51
N LYS A 53 16.77 2.45 11.26
CA LYS A 53 18.02 1.68 11.20
C LYS A 53 18.07 0.53 12.22
N ASP A 54 17.24 0.58 13.25
CA ASP A 54 17.32 -0.30 14.43
C ASP A 54 15.99 -0.93 14.84
N LEU A 55 14.89 -0.66 14.12
CA LEU A 55 13.52 -1.10 14.41
C LEU A 55 12.93 -0.51 15.72
N ILE A 56 13.64 0.40 16.36
CA ILE A 56 13.25 1.05 17.62
C ILE A 56 12.97 2.53 17.38
N ASN A 57 13.90 3.20 16.71
CA ASN A 57 13.81 4.61 16.41
C ASN A 57 13.32 4.79 14.98
N TRP A 58 12.13 5.36 14.82
CA TRP A 58 11.48 5.55 13.54
C TRP A 58 11.50 7.00 13.09
N GLU A 59 11.85 7.23 11.84
CA GLU A 59 11.85 8.52 11.17
C GLU A 59 10.66 8.57 10.20
N GLU A 60 9.87 9.65 10.28
CA GLU A 60 8.83 9.92 9.28
C GLU A 60 9.47 10.28 7.94
N ALA A 61 8.93 9.73 6.87
CA ALA A 61 9.27 10.05 5.49
C ALA A 61 8.01 10.61 4.77
N PRO A 62 8.17 11.22 3.61
CA PRO A 62 7.02 11.71 2.84
C PRO A 62 6.01 10.60 2.52
N ILE A 63 4.76 11.00 2.27
CA ILE A 63 3.75 10.08 1.72
C ILE A 63 4.31 9.41 0.47
N PHE A 64 4.29 8.08 0.45
CA PHE A 64 4.92 7.29 -0.60
C PHE A 64 3.98 7.03 -1.79
N LEU A 65 2.71 6.74 -1.53
CA LEU A 65 1.70 6.58 -2.57
C LEU A 65 0.47 7.42 -2.26
N SER A 66 -0.05 8.06 -3.29
CA SER A 66 -1.26 8.89 -3.28
C SER A 66 -2.28 8.36 -4.27
N PRO A 67 -3.59 8.55 -4.04
CA PRO A 67 -4.66 8.14 -4.95
C PRO A 67 -4.88 9.20 -6.06
N GLU A 68 -3.89 9.38 -6.93
CA GLU A 68 -3.86 10.48 -7.91
C GLU A 68 -4.22 10.05 -9.34
N TYR A 69 -4.35 8.74 -9.58
CA TYR A 69 -4.59 8.20 -10.92
C TYR A 69 -5.96 7.54 -11.03
N ASP A 70 -6.50 7.46 -12.24
CA ASP A 70 -7.80 6.84 -12.49
C ASP A 70 -7.90 5.41 -11.97
N TYR A 71 -6.81 4.65 -11.98
CA TYR A 71 -6.76 3.28 -11.50
C TYR A 71 -6.71 3.15 -9.98
N ASN A 72 -6.54 4.24 -9.23
CA ASN A 72 -6.47 4.24 -7.76
C ASN A 72 -7.18 5.44 -7.10
N LYS A 73 -8.02 6.15 -7.80
CA LYS A 73 -8.63 7.43 -7.36
C LYS A 73 -9.39 7.38 -6.04
N SER A 74 -9.78 6.19 -5.58
CA SER A 74 -10.47 6.00 -4.30
C SER A 74 -9.55 5.44 -3.20
N GLY A 75 -8.27 5.18 -3.52
CA GLY A 75 -7.25 4.80 -2.54
C GLY A 75 -6.11 3.97 -3.12
N ALA A 76 -4.92 4.21 -2.63
CA ALA A 76 -3.80 3.29 -2.74
C ALA A 76 -3.93 2.30 -1.57
N TYR A 77 -4.50 1.12 -1.82
CA TYR A 77 -4.74 0.09 -0.80
C TYR A 77 -3.50 -0.77 -0.59
N SER A 78 -3.57 -1.67 0.37
CA SER A 78 -2.41 -2.46 0.83
C SER A 78 -1.78 -3.33 -0.26
N GLY A 79 -0.57 -3.76 0.01
CA GLY A 79 0.23 -4.58 -0.87
C GLY A 79 1.56 -4.99 -0.23
N SER A 80 2.56 -5.23 -1.05
CA SER A 80 3.87 -5.71 -0.60
C SER A 80 5.02 -5.08 -1.35
N ALA A 81 6.21 -5.14 -0.75
CA ALA A 81 7.47 -4.78 -1.37
C ALA A 81 8.39 -6.01 -1.53
N ILE A 82 9.20 -6.00 -2.56
CA ILE A 82 10.31 -6.92 -2.78
C ILE A 82 11.50 -6.15 -3.36
N ILE A 83 12.70 -6.49 -2.92
CA ILE A 83 13.93 -5.86 -3.41
C ILE A 83 14.55 -6.76 -4.47
N LYS A 84 14.82 -6.18 -5.64
CA LYS A 84 15.51 -6.86 -6.74
C LYS A 84 16.39 -5.87 -7.48
N ASP A 85 17.60 -6.27 -7.82
CA ASP A 85 18.57 -5.49 -8.60
C ASP A 85 18.80 -4.07 -8.04
N ASP A 86 18.86 -3.95 -6.70
CA ASP A 86 18.99 -2.69 -5.96
C ASP A 86 17.87 -1.68 -6.24
N ILE A 87 16.67 -2.20 -6.55
CA ILE A 87 15.43 -1.46 -6.74
C ILE A 87 14.35 -2.03 -5.81
N MET A 88 13.60 -1.15 -5.17
CA MET A 88 12.41 -1.53 -4.43
C MET A 88 11.24 -1.64 -5.41
N HIS A 89 10.67 -2.83 -5.55
CA HIS A 89 9.47 -3.10 -6.33
C HIS A 89 8.28 -3.21 -5.37
N ILE A 90 7.25 -2.46 -5.61
CA ILE A 90 6.03 -2.45 -4.81
C ILE A 90 4.87 -2.85 -5.68
N PHE A 91 4.09 -3.80 -5.18
CA PHE A 91 2.82 -4.21 -5.75
C PHE A 91 1.72 -3.85 -4.76
N TYR A 92 0.76 -3.06 -5.19
CA TYR A 92 -0.31 -2.57 -4.33
C TYR A 92 -1.65 -2.61 -5.05
N THR A 93 -2.72 -2.40 -4.30
CA THR A 93 -4.07 -2.38 -4.84
C THR A 93 -4.51 -0.94 -5.12
N GLY A 94 -4.70 -0.62 -6.39
CA GLY A 94 -5.36 0.61 -6.83
C GLY A 94 -6.87 0.46 -6.74
N ASN A 95 -7.50 1.12 -5.77
CA ASN A 95 -8.93 1.03 -5.52
C ASN A 95 -9.70 2.14 -6.24
N VAL A 96 -10.80 1.74 -6.89
CA VAL A 96 -11.75 2.64 -7.53
C VAL A 96 -13.16 2.28 -7.05
N LYS A 97 -13.84 3.23 -6.43
CA LYS A 97 -15.26 3.12 -6.11
C LYS A 97 -16.07 3.89 -7.15
N LYS A 98 -17.13 3.27 -7.63
CA LYS A 98 -18.11 3.88 -8.54
C LYS A 98 -19.19 4.57 -7.71
N ASP A 99 -19.68 5.68 -8.21
CA ASP A 99 -20.84 6.35 -7.60
C ASP A 99 -22.10 5.55 -7.92
N GLY A 100 -22.94 5.35 -6.91
CA GLY A 100 -24.19 4.60 -7.04
C GLY A 100 -24.57 3.86 -5.77
N ASP A 101 -25.73 3.22 -5.81
CA ASP A 101 -26.21 2.34 -4.72
C ASP A 101 -25.73 0.90 -4.99
N PHE A 102 -24.52 0.62 -4.54
CA PHE A 102 -23.84 -0.67 -4.69
C PHE A 102 -23.56 -1.29 -3.33
N ASP A 103 -23.46 -2.61 -3.28
CA ASP A 103 -23.03 -3.34 -2.08
C ASP A 103 -21.52 -3.21 -1.83
N TYR A 104 -20.75 -2.80 -2.84
CA TYR A 104 -19.27 -2.70 -2.83
C TYR A 104 -18.54 -4.00 -2.46
N ILE A 105 -19.23 -5.13 -2.49
CA ILE A 105 -18.71 -6.47 -2.26
C ILE A 105 -18.60 -7.21 -3.60
N TYR A 106 -19.68 -7.26 -4.36
CA TYR A 106 -19.71 -7.93 -5.66
C TYR A 106 -19.76 -6.95 -6.83
N GLU A 107 -20.17 -5.70 -6.59
CA GLU A 107 -20.21 -4.65 -7.60
C GLU A 107 -19.88 -3.26 -7.04
N GLY A 108 -19.73 -2.27 -7.93
CA GLY A 108 -19.48 -0.86 -7.55
C GLY A 108 -18.03 -0.56 -7.15
N ARG A 109 -17.13 -1.54 -7.17
CA ARG A 109 -15.71 -1.37 -6.83
C ARG A 109 -14.84 -2.08 -7.87
N GLU A 110 -13.68 -1.49 -8.14
CA GLU A 110 -12.59 -2.10 -8.88
C GLU A 110 -11.34 -2.07 -8.02
N ASN A 111 -10.65 -3.20 -7.95
CA ASN A 111 -9.33 -3.32 -7.36
C ASN A 111 -8.36 -3.74 -8.45
N ASN A 112 -7.41 -2.86 -8.76
CA ASN A 112 -6.40 -3.09 -9.78
C ASN A 112 -5.07 -3.42 -9.10
N THR A 113 -4.33 -4.41 -9.56
CA THR A 113 -2.96 -4.64 -9.09
C THR A 113 -2.02 -3.71 -9.83
N VAL A 114 -1.33 -2.85 -9.08
CA VAL A 114 -0.43 -1.82 -9.59
C VAL A 114 0.99 -2.11 -9.16
N HIS A 115 1.95 -1.95 -10.05
CA HIS A 115 3.38 -2.03 -9.79
C HIS A 115 4.01 -0.64 -9.88
N VAL A 116 4.78 -0.26 -8.88
CA VAL A 116 5.66 0.90 -8.86
C VAL A 116 7.06 0.49 -8.45
N THR A 117 8.04 1.31 -8.76
CA THR A 117 9.43 1.11 -8.33
C THR A 117 9.94 2.32 -7.57
N SER A 118 10.98 2.09 -6.76
CA SER A 118 11.71 3.16 -6.10
C SER A 118 13.20 2.82 -6.06
N LYS A 119 14.05 3.77 -6.44
CA LYS A 119 15.51 3.64 -6.41
C LYS A 119 16.12 4.12 -5.10
N ASP A 120 15.42 4.97 -4.38
CA ASP A 120 15.89 5.62 -3.16
C ASP A 120 15.11 5.19 -1.89
N GLY A 121 13.99 4.48 -2.07
CA GLY A 121 13.09 4.09 -1.00
C GLY A 121 12.20 5.22 -0.47
N ILE A 122 12.24 6.40 -1.08
CA ILE A 122 11.50 7.59 -0.65
C ILE A 122 10.50 8.06 -1.71
N ASN A 123 10.91 8.00 -2.97
CA ASN A 123 10.08 8.45 -4.09
C ASN A 123 9.67 7.26 -4.95
N ALA A 124 8.39 7.14 -5.23
CA ALA A 124 7.87 6.15 -6.17
C ALA A 124 7.92 6.69 -7.60
N ASP A 125 8.33 5.85 -8.55
CA ASP A 125 8.16 6.12 -9.97
C ASP A 125 6.67 6.02 -10.36
N SER A 126 6.31 6.45 -11.56
CA SER A 126 4.94 6.32 -12.07
C SER A 126 4.50 4.86 -12.13
N GLY A 127 3.30 4.59 -11.63
CA GLY A 127 2.76 3.24 -11.54
C GLY A 127 2.32 2.66 -12.89
N LYS A 128 2.39 1.33 -12.98
CA LYS A 128 1.83 0.55 -14.09
C LYS A 128 0.81 -0.44 -13.55
N VAL A 129 -0.40 -0.43 -14.08
CA VAL A 129 -1.38 -1.50 -13.80
C VAL A 129 -0.90 -2.79 -14.45
N VAL A 130 -0.71 -3.83 -13.65
CA VAL A 130 -0.29 -5.17 -14.11
C VAL A 130 -1.45 -6.13 -14.25
N MET A 131 -2.53 -5.92 -13.48
CA MET A 131 -3.81 -6.62 -13.63
C MET A 131 -4.95 -5.65 -13.33
N TYR A 132 -5.87 -5.51 -14.26
CA TYR A 132 -7.12 -4.78 -14.01
C TYR A 132 -8.13 -5.69 -13.32
N ASN A 133 -9.10 -5.10 -12.65
CA ASN A 133 -10.19 -5.85 -12.00
C ASN A 133 -10.89 -6.85 -12.93
N LYS A 134 -11.05 -6.49 -14.20
CA LYS A 134 -11.65 -7.34 -15.24
C LYS A 134 -10.81 -8.56 -15.65
N ASP A 135 -9.53 -8.58 -15.29
CA ASP A 135 -8.59 -9.65 -15.65
C ASP A 135 -8.59 -10.79 -14.60
N TYR A 136 -9.26 -10.58 -13.46
CA TYR A 136 -9.43 -11.63 -12.44
C TYR A 136 -10.46 -12.67 -12.88
N PRO A 137 -10.35 -13.93 -12.40
CA PRO A 137 -11.33 -14.97 -12.68
C PRO A 137 -12.75 -14.56 -12.28
N GLU A 138 -13.72 -15.00 -13.07
CA GLU A 138 -15.14 -14.80 -12.76
C GLU A 138 -15.52 -15.46 -11.42
N GLY A 139 -16.52 -14.88 -10.75
CA GLY A 139 -17.05 -15.38 -9.48
C GLY A 139 -16.32 -14.91 -8.24
N LEU A 140 -15.24 -14.12 -8.39
CA LEU A 140 -14.59 -13.46 -7.27
C LEU A 140 -15.34 -12.19 -6.87
N SER A 141 -15.28 -11.85 -5.58
CA SER A 141 -15.81 -10.57 -5.11
C SER A 141 -14.91 -9.41 -5.53
N CYS A 142 -15.42 -8.18 -5.45
CA CYS A 142 -14.64 -6.96 -5.65
C CYS A 142 -13.58 -6.72 -4.54
N HIS A 143 -13.38 -7.68 -3.65
CA HIS A 143 -12.40 -7.61 -2.57
C HIS A 143 -11.09 -8.33 -2.87
N VAL A 144 -10.86 -8.80 -4.10
CA VAL A 144 -9.54 -9.28 -4.54
C VAL A 144 -8.54 -8.14 -4.44
N ARG A 145 -7.55 -8.27 -3.53
CA ARG A 145 -6.63 -7.18 -3.19
C ARG A 145 -5.42 -7.68 -2.41
N ASP A 146 -4.55 -6.74 -2.00
CA ASP A 146 -3.41 -6.94 -1.09
C ASP A 146 -2.35 -7.90 -1.66
N PRO A 147 -1.83 -7.64 -2.89
CA PRO A 147 -0.91 -8.54 -3.57
C PRO A 147 0.37 -8.75 -2.74
N LYS A 148 0.71 -10.02 -2.50
CA LYS A 148 1.97 -10.42 -1.89
C LYS A 148 2.87 -11.07 -2.92
N VAL A 149 3.98 -10.42 -3.26
CA VAL A 149 5.02 -10.97 -4.13
C VAL A 149 6.12 -11.61 -3.29
N PHE A 150 6.61 -12.78 -3.73
CA PHE A 150 7.73 -13.47 -3.13
C PHE A 150 8.53 -14.24 -4.19
N GLU A 151 9.78 -14.52 -3.88
CA GLU A 151 10.64 -15.36 -4.69
C GLU A 151 10.70 -16.77 -4.11
N TYR A 152 10.58 -17.76 -4.99
CA TYR A 152 10.77 -19.16 -4.64
C TYR A 152 11.41 -19.91 -5.81
N GLU A 153 12.51 -20.64 -5.58
CA GLU A 153 13.26 -21.39 -6.59
C GLU A 153 13.59 -20.58 -7.85
N GLY A 154 14.03 -19.32 -7.67
CA GLY A 154 14.43 -18.42 -8.77
C GLY A 154 13.27 -17.91 -9.63
N LYS A 155 12.04 -18.08 -9.19
CA LYS A 155 10.84 -17.54 -9.84
C LYS A 155 10.10 -16.61 -8.89
N TYR A 156 9.37 -15.66 -9.45
CA TYR A 156 8.51 -14.76 -8.68
C TYR A 156 7.07 -15.23 -8.76
N TYR A 157 6.43 -15.23 -7.61
CA TYR A 157 5.03 -15.58 -7.44
C TYR A 157 4.30 -14.42 -6.79
N MET A 158 3.04 -14.27 -7.13
CA MET A 158 2.15 -13.32 -6.49
C MET A 158 0.88 -14.04 -6.04
N VAL A 159 0.50 -13.85 -4.79
CA VAL A 159 -0.81 -14.23 -4.25
C VAL A 159 -1.63 -12.97 -4.00
N ILE A 160 -2.94 -13.08 -4.24
CA ILE A 160 -3.89 -11.97 -4.10
C ILE A 160 -5.11 -12.48 -3.34
#